data_2fc8850a83944c091613c9204b737e0c
#
_entry.id   2fc8850a83944c091613c9204b737e0c
#
_cell.length_a   1.000
_cell.length_b   1.000
_cell.length_c   1.000
_cell.angle_alpha   90.00
_cell.angle_beta   90.00
_cell.angle_gamma   90.00
#
_symmetry.space_group_name_H-M   'P 1'
#
loop_
_entity.id
_entity.type
_entity.pdbx_description
1 polymer ?
#
loop_
_entity_poly.entity_id
_entity_poly.type
_entity_poly.pdbx_seq_one_letter_code
_entity_poly.pdbx_strand_id
1 'polypeptide(L)'
;MSSFYTNIQLAGDTILYRGYEDGQPVQFRSQFSPTLYVPSKKKERFKTLDGRNVSPVKFGAAREAREFIKQYENVENFEVHGYERFVYQYIRQEFPKEVDYDINQMKIYALDIEVKCENGFPNVEEAAEEMLSITIKDMVTKKYYSWTAREFDAPDGLELNVSWTEQEMLTNFLKWWAENTPDILTGWNVNLYDMPYIARRINRVLGEKWMKSLSPWNRANEREVYVQGRKNYAYDISGVNILDYLDLYRKFTYSNQESYRLDHIAFVELGQRKVDHSEYENFRDFYTSDWQKFMEYNIQDVELIDRLEDKMKLLELAITMAYDAKVNFEDVYSQVRMWDTMIYNYLTYRNIVVPPRKGAKKDEKYAGAYVKEPKPGCYDWVVSFDLNSLYPHLIMQYNISPETLWETRHPSASVERILNQEIDFSGEFAVCLSLIHI
;
A
#
# COMPACT_ATOMS: atom_id res chain seq x y z
N MET A 1 -3.80 -7.45 -28.73
CA MET A 1 -3.07 -8.27 -27.76
C MET A 1 -2.94 -7.43 -26.49
N SER A 2 -3.69 -7.77 -25.45
CA SER A 2 -3.61 -7.05 -24.18
C SER A 2 -2.50 -7.69 -23.34
N SER A 3 -1.59 -6.86 -22.86
CA SER A 3 -0.54 -7.25 -21.94
C SER A 3 -0.56 -6.32 -20.75
N PHE A 4 -0.60 -6.87 -19.55
CA PHE A 4 -0.58 -6.08 -18.32
C PHE A 4 0.19 -6.82 -17.21
N TYR A 5 0.82 -6.04 -16.33
CA TYR A 5 1.54 -6.59 -15.19
C TYR A 5 0.63 -6.67 -13.96
N THR A 6 0.86 -7.66 -13.11
CA THR A 6 0.23 -7.72 -11.79
C THR A 6 1.21 -7.39 -10.68
N ASN A 7 2.50 -7.74 -10.84
CA ASN A 7 3.53 -7.39 -9.88
C ASN A 7 4.90 -7.28 -10.56
N ILE A 8 5.61 -6.19 -10.33
CA ILE A 8 6.97 -5.97 -10.83
C ILE A 8 7.86 -5.52 -9.67
N GLN A 9 8.90 -6.27 -9.39
CA GLN A 9 9.84 -5.95 -8.33
C GLN A 9 11.28 -5.98 -8.84
N LEU A 10 12.13 -5.14 -8.26
CA LEU A 10 13.57 -5.16 -8.51
C LEU A 10 14.29 -5.84 -7.34
N ALA A 11 14.79 -7.03 -7.58
CA ALA A 11 15.54 -7.83 -6.62
C ALA A 11 17.04 -7.81 -6.98
N GLY A 12 17.80 -6.94 -6.30
CA GLY A 12 19.18 -6.64 -6.71
C GLY A 12 19.22 -5.95 -8.07
N ASP A 13 19.71 -6.63 -9.09
CA ASP A 13 19.80 -6.15 -10.48
C ASP A 13 18.76 -6.80 -11.40
N THR A 14 17.90 -7.69 -10.85
CA THR A 14 16.97 -8.50 -11.60
C THR A 14 15.53 -8.03 -11.37
N ILE A 15 14.80 -7.81 -12.45
CA ILE A 15 13.35 -7.63 -12.42
C ILE A 15 12.69 -8.99 -12.23
N LEU A 16 11.78 -9.06 -11.29
CA LEU A 16 10.82 -10.14 -11.11
C LEU A 16 9.49 -9.65 -11.65
N TYR A 17 9.03 -10.26 -12.74
CA TYR A 17 7.82 -9.84 -13.45
C TYR A 17 6.74 -10.91 -13.33
N ARG A 18 5.53 -10.49 -12.98
CA ARG A 18 4.29 -11.25 -13.11
C ARG A 18 3.24 -10.41 -13.83
N GLY A 19 2.43 -11.06 -14.65
CA GLY A 19 1.37 -10.40 -15.40
C GLY A 19 0.68 -11.36 -16.36
N TYR A 20 0.05 -10.80 -17.36
CA TYR A 20 -0.68 -11.55 -18.40
C TYR A 20 -0.27 -11.06 -19.78
N GLU A 21 -0.14 -12.00 -20.70
CA GLU A 21 0.06 -11.76 -22.13
C GLU A 21 -0.95 -12.59 -22.91
N ASP A 22 -1.78 -11.93 -23.70
CA ASP A 22 -2.85 -12.55 -24.50
C ASP A 22 -3.75 -13.51 -23.69
N GLY A 23 -4.10 -13.12 -22.46
CA GLY A 23 -4.95 -13.90 -21.57
C GLY A 23 -4.24 -15.05 -20.84
N GLN A 24 -2.93 -15.22 -21.05
CA GLN A 24 -2.16 -16.24 -20.36
C GLN A 24 -1.27 -15.64 -19.27
N PRO A 25 -1.22 -16.24 -18.08
CA PRO A 25 -0.34 -15.77 -17.01
C PRO A 25 1.12 -15.96 -17.40
N VAL A 26 1.92 -14.93 -17.23
CA VAL A 26 3.36 -14.95 -17.49
C VAL A 26 4.14 -14.57 -16.25
N GLN A 27 5.26 -15.26 -16.05
CA GLN A 27 6.17 -15.03 -14.96
C GLN A 27 7.61 -15.24 -15.43
N PHE A 28 8.45 -14.20 -15.31
CA PHE A 28 9.85 -14.31 -15.74
C PHE A 28 10.77 -13.41 -14.92
N ARG A 29 12.08 -13.66 -15.06
CA ARG A 29 13.15 -12.83 -14.54
C ARG A 29 13.88 -12.17 -15.71
N SER A 30 14.14 -10.87 -15.59
CA SER A 30 14.86 -10.10 -16.61
C SER A 30 15.90 -9.21 -15.97
N GLN A 31 17.03 -9.02 -16.63
CA GLN A 31 17.98 -7.98 -16.23
C GLN A 31 17.49 -6.62 -16.68
N PHE A 32 17.68 -5.63 -15.84
CA PHE A 32 17.30 -4.27 -16.14
C PHE A 32 18.50 -3.34 -16.20
N SER A 33 18.53 -2.52 -17.24
CA SER A 33 19.57 -1.54 -17.51
C SER A 33 19.02 -0.13 -17.29
N PRO A 34 19.14 0.44 -16.09
CA PRO A 34 18.60 1.77 -15.78
C PRO A 34 19.34 2.86 -16.56
N THR A 35 18.62 3.96 -16.80
CA THR A 35 19.13 5.15 -17.45
C THR A 35 19.14 6.33 -16.48
N LEU A 36 20.30 6.96 -16.36
CA LEU A 36 20.47 8.24 -15.66
C LEU A 36 20.93 9.29 -16.66
N TYR A 37 21.00 10.54 -16.23
CA TYR A 37 21.34 11.65 -17.11
C TYR A 37 22.37 12.55 -16.45
N VAL A 38 23.35 12.98 -17.24
CA VAL A 38 24.44 13.85 -16.79
C VAL A 38 24.46 15.15 -17.58
N PRO A 39 24.98 16.27 -17.03
CA PRO A 39 25.07 17.53 -17.72
C PRO A 39 25.80 17.40 -19.06
N SER A 40 25.27 18.05 -20.11
CA SER A 40 25.86 18.05 -21.47
C SER A 40 26.04 19.45 -21.98
N LYS A 41 27.20 19.71 -22.62
CA LYS A 41 27.46 20.96 -23.34
C LYS A 41 26.87 20.95 -24.75
N LYS A 42 26.47 19.77 -25.25
CA LYS A 42 25.87 19.65 -26.59
C LYS A 42 24.38 19.87 -26.51
N LYS A 43 23.79 20.25 -27.65
CA LYS A 43 22.32 20.29 -27.78
C LYS A 43 21.78 18.85 -27.74
N GLU A 44 20.98 18.55 -26.75
CA GLU A 44 20.44 17.24 -26.52
C GLU A 44 18.91 17.24 -26.61
N ARG A 45 18.35 16.03 -26.79
CA ARG A 45 16.90 15.82 -26.74
C ARG A 45 16.34 16.02 -25.33
N PHE A 46 17.11 15.59 -24.32
CA PHE A 46 16.70 15.61 -22.92
C PHE A 46 17.16 16.89 -22.23
N LYS A 47 16.29 17.41 -21.36
CA LYS A 47 16.55 18.65 -20.61
C LYS A 47 16.17 18.49 -19.15
N THR A 48 16.80 19.26 -18.30
CA THR A 48 16.39 19.46 -16.91
C THR A 48 15.15 20.34 -16.82
N LEU A 49 14.54 20.45 -15.64
CA LEU A 49 13.38 21.35 -15.41
C LEU A 49 13.68 22.81 -15.76
N ASP A 50 14.92 23.26 -15.51
CA ASP A 50 15.41 24.62 -15.83
C ASP A 50 15.96 24.76 -17.26
N GLY A 51 15.78 23.75 -18.12
CA GLY A 51 16.09 23.79 -19.55
C GLY A 51 17.54 23.47 -19.93
N ARG A 52 18.44 23.12 -18.99
CA ARG A 52 19.82 22.68 -19.28
C ARG A 52 19.82 21.35 -20.05
N ASN A 53 20.80 21.19 -20.95
CA ASN A 53 20.94 19.95 -21.71
C ASN A 53 21.57 18.84 -20.86
N VAL A 54 21.04 17.62 -20.98
CA VAL A 54 21.58 16.42 -20.33
C VAL A 54 21.63 15.25 -21.29
N SER A 55 22.71 14.45 -21.18
CA SER A 55 22.91 13.23 -21.99
C SER A 55 22.52 12.00 -21.18
N PRO A 56 21.86 11.01 -21.79
CA PRO A 56 21.55 9.75 -21.16
C PRO A 56 22.79 8.88 -20.99
N VAL A 57 22.91 8.24 -19.82
CA VAL A 57 23.91 7.22 -19.51
C VAL A 57 23.17 5.96 -19.11
N LYS A 58 23.33 4.89 -19.89
CA LYS A 58 22.72 3.59 -19.64
C LYS A 58 23.69 2.70 -18.88
N PHE A 59 23.23 2.08 -17.80
CA PHE A 59 24.03 1.19 -16.98
C PHE A 59 23.68 -0.28 -17.26
N GLY A 60 24.65 -1.18 -17.05
CA GLY A 60 24.43 -2.61 -17.20
C GLY A 60 23.56 -3.20 -16.09
N ALA A 61 23.61 -2.58 -14.89
CA ALA A 61 22.93 -3.07 -13.72
C ALA A 61 22.43 -1.92 -12.81
N ALA A 62 21.41 -2.19 -12.01
CA ALA A 62 20.86 -1.22 -11.06
C ALA A 62 21.87 -0.83 -9.98
N ARG A 63 22.75 -1.76 -9.57
CA ARG A 63 23.82 -1.51 -8.63
C ARG A 63 24.81 -0.49 -9.17
N GLU A 64 25.27 -0.65 -10.40
CA GLU A 64 26.19 0.29 -11.06
C GLU A 64 25.62 1.70 -11.10
N ALA A 65 24.33 1.83 -11.43
CA ALA A 65 23.65 3.12 -11.45
C ALA A 65 23.61 3.77 -10.06
N ARG A 66 23.33 3.00 -8.99
CA ARG A 66 23.35 3.51 -7.61
C ARG A 66 24.75 3.91 -7.16
N GLU A 67 25.76 3.11 -7.50
CA GLU A 67 27.16 3.43 -7.21
C GLU A 67 27.58 4.72 -7.93
N PHE A 68 27.17 4.89 -9.18
CA PHE A 68 27.41 6.11 -9.94
C PHE A 68 26.75 7.35 -9.29
N ILE A 69 25.48 7.27 -8.87
CA ILE A 69 24.84 8.36 -8.15
C ILE A 69 25.65 8.73 -6.91
N LYS A 70 26.02 7.74 -6.09
CA LYS A 70 26.76 7.95 -4.85
C LYS A 70 28.15 8.56 -5.11
N GLN A 71 28.82 8.14 -6.16
CA GLN A 71 30.14 8.65 -6.52
C GLN A 71 30.12 10.15 -6.83
N TYR A 72 29.03 10.63 -7.44
CA TYR A 72 28.90 12.01 -7.90
C TYR A 72 28.01 12.89 -7.02
N GLU A 73 27.47 12.36 -5.90
CA GLU A 73 26.54 13.04 -5.01
C GLU A 73 27.06 14.39 -4.47
N ASN A 74 28.37 14.48 -4.23
CA ASN A 74 29.03 15.66 -3.65
C ASN A 74 29.96 16.38 -4.65
N VAL A 75 29.86 16.10 -5.94
CA VAL A 75 30.70 16.75 -6.96
C VAL A 75 30.05 18.07 -7.35
N GLU A 76 30.76 19.17 -7.07
CA GLU A 76 30.29 20.51 -7.38
C GLU A 76 30.05 20.70 -8.89
N ASN A 77 28.91 21.31 -9.25
CA ASN A 77 28.49 21.54 -10.63
C ASN A 77 28.28 20.29 -11.50
N PHE A 78 28.19 19.11 -10.89
CA PHE A 78 27.90 17.88 -11.59
C PHE A 78 26.72 17.14 -10.92
N GLU A 79 25.51 17.36 -11.43
CA GLU A 79 24.31 16.72 -10.92
C GLU A 79 23.94 15.50 -11.77
N VAL A 80 23.74 14.35 -11.12
CA VAL A 80 23.20 13.16 -11.77
C VAL A 80 21.68 13.19 -11.66
N HIS A 81 21.02 13.30 -12.81
CA HIS A 81 19.56 13.36 -12.90
C HIS A 81 18.97 11.99 -13.25
N GLY A 82 17.69 11.82 -12.98
CA GLY A 82 16.93 10.63 -13.33
C GLY A 82 16.16 10.04 -12.17
N TYR A 83 15.26 9.10 -12.45
CA TYR A 83 14.41 8.51 -11.45
C TYR A 83 15.05 7.29 -10.81
N GLU A 84 15.47 7.41 -9.55
CA GLU A 84 16.25 6.39 -8.84
C GLU A 84 15.46 5.14 -8.45
N ARG A 85 14.13 5.21 -8.49
CA ARG A 85 13.29 4.03 -8.30
C ARG A 85 13.17 3.26 -9.61
N PHE A 86 14.17 2.46 -9.91
CA PHE A 86 14.37 1.82 -11.20
C PHE A 86 13.24 0.87 -11.62
N VAL A 87 12.47 0.32 -10.68
CA VAL A 87 11.29 -0.49 -11.01
C VAL A 87 10.28 0.30 -11.86
N TYR A 88 10.06 1.59 -11.58
CA TYR A 88 9.14 2.41 -12.34
C TYR A 88 9.73 2.90 -13.67
N GLN A 89 11.07 2.97 -13.78
CA GLN A 89 11.70 3.13 -15.10
C GLN A 89 11.37 1.93 -16.00
N TYR A 90 11.47 0.70 -15.44
CA TYR A 90 11.12 -0.51 -16.16
C TYR A 90 9.63 -0.51 -16.56
N ILE A 91 8.73 -0.29 -15.61
CA ILE A 91 7.28 -0.24 -15.90
C ILE A 91 6.99 0.79 -17.02
N ARG A 92 7.59 1.97 -16.95
CA ARG A 92 7.40 3.02 -17.98
C ARG A 92 7.93 2.61 -19.35
N GLN A 93 9.01 1.85 -19.42
CA GLN A 93 9.59 1.37 -20.68
C GLN A 93 8.73 0.28 -21.32
N GLU A 94 8.28 -0.69 -20.54
CA GLU A 94 7.43 -1.80 -21.03
C GLU A 94 6.01 -1.32 -21.35
N PHE A 95 5.47 -0.41 -20.55
CA PHE A 95 4.12 0.13 -20.69
C PHE A 95 4.13 1.64 -20.98
N PRO A 96 4.60 2.06 -22.16
CA PRO A 96 4.69 3.49 -22.52
C PRO A 96 3.34 4.18 -22.69
N LYS A 97 2.29 3.44 -23.02
CA LYS A 97 0.90 3.89 -23.16
C LYS A 97 0.07 3.52 -21.93
N GLU A 98 -1.22 3.76 -21.99
CA GLU A 98 -2.18 3.22 -21.02
C GLU A 98 -2.09 1.70 -20.99
N VAL A 99 -2.30 1.13 -19.80
CA VAL A 99 -2.29 -0.31 -19.60
C VAL A 99 -3.71 -0.81 -19.79
N ASP A 100 -3.92 -1.60 -20.84
CA ASP A 100 -5.19 -2.26 -21.11
C ASP A 100 -5.22 -3.57 -20.33
N TYR A 101 -5.98 -3.62 -19.24
CA TYR A 101 -6.06 -4.76 -18.34
C TYR A 101 -7.47 -5.33 -18.26
N ASP A 102 -7.55 -6.63 -17.95
CA ASP A 102 -8.81 -7.33 -17.71
C ASP A 102 -8.78 -7.96 -16.31
N ILE A 103 -9.55 -7.39 -15.40
CA ILE A 103 -9.63 -7.85 -14.01
C ILE A 103 -10.13 -9.31 -13.91
N ASN A 104 -10.90 -9.78 -14.88
CA ASN A 104 -11.43 -11.14 -14.90
C ASN A 104 -10.36 -12.20 -15.17
N GLN A 105 -9.17 -11.80 -15.62
CA GLN A 105 -8.03 -12.70 -15.79
C GLN A 105 -7.19 -12.82 -14.52
N MET A 106 -7.34 -11.88 -13.58
CA MET A 106 -6.54 -11.85 -12.36
C MET A 106 -7.05 -12.87 -11.34
N LYS A 107 -6.13 -13.44 -10.58
CA LYS A 107 -6.43 -14.24 -9.39
C LYS A 107 -6.54 -13.32 -8.17
N ILE A 108 -7.76 -12.95 -7.80
CA ILE A 108 -8.06 -12.09 -6.67
C ILE A 108 -8.77 -12.90 -5.60
N TYR A 109 -8.14 -13.08 -4.45
CA TYR A 109 -8.65 -13.93 -3.38
C TYR A 109 -8.88 -13.15 -2.10
N ALA A 110 -10.09 -13.30 -1.54
CA ALA A 110 -10.38 -12.95 -0.16
C ALA A 110 -10.03 -14.14 0.73
N LEU A 111 -9.29 -13.89 1.80
CA LEU A 111 -8.80 -14.92 2.73
C LEU A 111 -9.18 -14.53 4.16
N ASP A 112 -9.55 -15.55 4.94
CA ASP A 112 -9.78 -15.49 6.37
C ASP A 112 -9.31 -16.79 7.04
N ILE A 113 -8.82 -16.71 8.27
CA ILE A 113 -8.36 -17.86 9.04
C ILE A 113 -9.01 -17.92 10.40
N GLU A 114 -9.18 -19.16 10.89
CA GLU A 114 -9.59 -19.39 12.25
C GLU A 114 -8.54 -20.19 13.01
N VAL A 115 -8.29 -19.77 14.24
CA VAL A 115 -7.21 -20.28 15.08
C VAL A 115 -7.75 -20.71 16.43
N LYS A 116 -7.18 -21.75 17.05
CA LYS A 116 -7.50 -22.12 18.43
C LYS A 116 -7.29 -20.95 19.39
N CYS A 117 -8.20 -20.78 20.31
CA CYS A 117 -8.15 -19.76 21.36
C CYS A 117 -8.16 -20.46 22.74
N GLU A 118 -7.00 -20.90 23.17
CA GLU A 118 -6.91 -21.59 24.49
C GLU A 118 -6.66 -20.63 25.65
N ASN A 119 -5.86 -19.58 25.41
CA ASN A 119 -5.41 -18.61 26.41
C ASN A 119 -5.78 -17.16 26.06
N GLY A 120 -6.93 -16.94 25.44
CA GLY A 120 -7.36 -15.64 24.94
C GLY A 120 -7.08 -15.46 23.44
N PHE A 121 -7.08 -14.22 22.95
CA PHE A 121 -6.89 -13.94 21.54
C PHE A 121 -5.49 -14.38 21.08
N PRO A 122 -5.36 -15.16 19.98
CA PRO A 122 -4.09 -15.71 19.54
C PRO A 122 -3.06 -14.62 19.21
N ASN A 123 -1.84 -14.82 19.74
CA ASN A 123 -0.74 -13.90 19.50
C ASN A 123 -0.09 -14.18 18.14
N VAL A 124 -0.15 -13.19 17.24
CA VAL A 124 0.46 -13.26 15.89
C VAL A 124 1.99 -13.42 16.00
N GLU A 125 2.64 -12.77 16.99
CA GLU A 125 4.10 -12.81 17.14
C GLU A 125 4.59 -14.22 17.49
N GLU A 126 3.86 -14.93 18.32
CA GLU A 126 4.21 -16.29 18.72
C GLU A 126 3.69 -17.33 17.74
N ALA A 127 2.50 -17.12 17.16
CA ALA A 127 1.74 -18.07 16.35
C ALA A 127 1.75 -19.47 16.97
N ALA A 128 1.44 -19.52 18.30
CA ALA A 128 1.59 -20.74 19.08
C ALA A 128 0.43 -21.72 18.87
N GLU A 129 -0.78 -21.18 18.70
CA GLU A 129 -1.99 -21.96 18.60
C GLU A 129 -2.18 -22.55 17.19
N GLU A 130 -2.79 -23.73 17.11
CA GLU A 130 -3.05 -24.40 15.84
C GLU A 130 -4.13 -23.69 15.03
N MET A 131 -3.94 -23.67 13.71
CA MET A 131 -4.97 -23.21 12.79
C MET A 131 -6.07 -24.26 12.67
N LEU A 132 -7.32 -23.81 12.74
CA LEU A 132 -8.52 -24.64 12.63
C LEU A 132 -9.06 -24.68 11.22
N SER A 133 -8.98 -23.55 10.52
CA SER A 133 -9.40 -23.44 9.13
C SER A 133 -8.65 -22.31 8.39
N ILE A 134 -8.56 -22.46 7.08
CA ILE A 134 -8.20 -21.43 6.12
C ILE A 134 -9.31 -21.42 5.10
N THR A 135 -9.97 -20.28 4.90
CA THR A 135 -11.01 -20.15 3.88
C THR A 135 -10.64 -19.07 2.88
N ILE A 136 -10.77 -19.39 1.61
CA ILE A 136 -10.52 -18.49 0.49
C ILE A 136 -11.76 -18.40 -0.40
N LYS A 137 -12.12 -17.18 -0.79
CA LYS A 137 -13.06 -16.91 -1.87
C LYS A 137 -12.33 -16.31 -3.07
N ASP A 138 -12.47 -16.93 -4.22
CA ASP A 138 -12.08 -16.34 -5.50
C ASP A 138 -13.12 -15.26 -5.87
N MET A 139 -12.70 -14.02 -5.84
CA MET A 139 -13.61 -12.88 -6.04
C MET A 139 -14.03 -12.70 -7.50
N VAL A 140 -13.31 -13.32 -8.44
CA VAL A 140 -13.63 -13.28 -9.86
C VAL A 140 -14.57 -14.42 -10.21
N THR A 141 -14.19 -15.68 -9.91
CA THR A 141 -14.99 -16.87 -10.26
C THR A 141 -16.09 -17.18 -9.24
N LYS A 142 -16.07 -16.50 -8.08
CA LYS A 142 -16.98 -16.68 -6.94
C LYS A 142 -16.91 -18.07 -6.31
N LYS A 143 -15.86 -18.86 -6.56
CA LYS A 143 -15.62 -20.17 -5.95
C LYS A 143 -15.03 -20.04 -4.54
N TYR A 144 -15.36 -21.01 -3.71
CA TYR A 144 -14.83 -21.12 -2.35
C TYR A 144 -13.90 -22.31 -2.21
N TYR A 145 -12.88 -22.14 -1.39
CA TYR A 145 -11.93 -23.18 -1.01
C TYR A 145 -11.74 -23.13 0.49
N SER A 146 -11.84 -24.27 1.18
CA SER A 146 -11.63 -24.32 2.60
C SER A 146 -10.78 -25.50 3.00
N TRP A 147 -9.77 -25.27 3.81
CA TRP A 147 -8.94 -26.28 4.48
C TRP A 147 -9.30 -26.30 5.93
N THR A 148 -9.72 -27.45 6.45
CA THR A 148 -10.28 -27.57 7.81
C THR A 148 -9.73 -28.79 8.55
N ALA A 149 -9.76 -28.70 9.87
CA ALA A 149 -9.37 -29.80 10.77
C ALA A 149 -10.45 -30.86 10.92
N ARG A 150 -11.72 -30.60 10.53
CA ARG A 150 -12.86 -31.51 10.69
C ARG A 150 -13.81 -31.34 9.52
N GLU A 151 -14.57 -32.39 9.25
CA GLU A 151 -15.68 -32.33 8.30
C GLU A 151 -16.82 -31.42 8.79
N PHE A 152 -17.52 -30.81 7.86
CA PHE A 152 -18.76 -30.07 8.06
C PHE A 152 -19.62 -30.17 6.81
N ASP A 153 -20.90 -29.86 6.91
CA ASP A 153 -21.83 -29.86 5.79
C ASP A 153 -21.57 -28.60 4.94
N ALA A 154 -20.71 -28.75 3.94
CA ALA A 154 -20.23 -27.66 3.13
C ALA A 154 -21.30 -27.18 2.14
N PRO A 155 -21.47 -25.85 1.95
CA PRO A 155 -22.40 -25.34 0.97
C PRO A 155 -21.99 -25.73 -0.46
N ASP A 156 -22.98 -25.82 -1.35
CA ASP A 156 -22.77 -26.11 -2.76
C ASP A 156 -21.74 -25.15 -3.39
N GLY A 157 -20.77 -25.72 -4.10
CA GLY A 157 -19.73 -24.95 -4.78
C GLY A 157 -18.49 -24.64 -3.93
N LEU A 158 -18.44 -25.05 -2.67
CA LEU A 158 -17.24 -24.98 -1.86
C LEU A 158 -16.37 -26.23 -2.05
N GLU A 159 -15.11 -26.03 -2.42
CA GLU A 159 -14.10 -27.09 -2.45
C GLU A 159 -13.52 -27.30 -1.05
N LEU A 160 -13.93 -28.39 -0.41
CA LEU A 160 -13.57 -28.72 0.96
C LEU A 160 -12.37 -29.68 1.01
N ASN A 161 -11.32 -29.28 1.74
CA ASN A 161 -10.13 -30.07 2.04
C ASN A 161 -10.04 -30.36 3.54
N VAL A 162 -10.44 -31.54 3.96
CA VAL A 162 -10.35 -31.97 5.35
C VAL A 162 -8.99 -32.64 5.61
N SER A 163 -8.32 -32.26 6.68
CA SER A 163 -7.03 -32.79 7.09
C SER A 163 -7.03 -33.16 8.56
N TRP A 164 -6.51 -34.31 8.91
CA TRP A 164 -6.50 -34.80 10.28
C TRP A 164 -5.44 -34.17 11.19
N THR A 165 -4.46 -33.51 10.55
CA THR A 165 -3.40 -32.80 11.25
C THR A 165 -3.20 -31.41 10.61
N GLU A 166 -2.80 -30.46 11.43
CA GLU A 166 -2.45 -29.13 10.93
C GLU A 166 -1.32 -29.18 9.90
N GLN A 167 -0.34 -30.06 10.10
CA GLN A 167 0.77 -30.24 9.15
C GLN A 167 0.25 -30.64 7.75
N GLU A 168 -0.71 -31.55 7.69
CA GLU A 168 -1.35 -31.99 6.45
C GLU A 168 -2.16 -30.85 5.83
N MET A 169 -2.95 -30.13 6.63
CA MET A 169 -3.74 -28.99 6.20
C MET A 169 -2.87 -27.90 5.56
N LEU A 170 -1.82 -27.47 6.25
CA LEU A 170 -0.87 -26.48 5.74
C LEU A 170 -0.14 -26.96 4.49
N THR A 171 0.19 -28.26 4.40
CA THR A 171 0.84 -28.83 3.22
C THR A 171 -0.12 -28.83 2.01
N ASN A 172 -1.38 -29.19 2.21
CA ASN A 172 -2.39 -29.20 1.16
C ASN A 172 -2.74 -27.77 0.72
N PHE A 173 -2.85 -26.85 1.65
CA PHE A 173 -2.98 -25.41 1.36
C PHE A 173 -1.83 -24.90 0.50
N LEU A 174 -0.57 -25.18 0.86
CA LEU A 174 0.60 -24.72 0.09
C LEU A 174 0.70 -25.35 -1.31
N LYS A 175 0.24 -26.58 -1.49
CA LYS A 175 0.16 -27.19 -2.84
C LYS A 175 -0.82 -26.43 -3.72
N TRP A 176 -2.03 -26.19 -3.20
CA TRP A 176 -3.04 -25.41 -3.91
C TRP A 176 -2.55 -23.98 -4.18
N TRP A 177 -1.93 -23.33 -3.19
CA TRP A 177 -1.37 -21.99 -3.32
C TRP A 177 -0.33 -21.88 -4.42
N ALA A 178 0.56 -22.86 -4.56
CA ALA A 178 1.60 -22.89 -5.59
C ALA A 178 0.99 -22.93 -7.02
N GLU A 179 -0.12 -23.64 -7.22
CA GLU A 179 -0.84 -23.71 -8.48
C GLU A 179 -1.72 -22.49 -8.73
N ASN A 180 -2.21 -21.89 -7.65
CA ASN A 180 -3.16 -20.80 -7.65
C ASN A 180 -2.61 -19.52 -7.03
N THR A 181 -1.31 -19.30 -7.08
CA THR A 181 -0.68 -18.10 -6.48
C THR A 181 -1.45 -16.82 -6.83
N PRO A 182 -1.97 -16.06 -5.85
CA PRO A 182 -2.75 -14.87 -6.10
C PRO A 182 -1.94 -13.77 -6.79
N ASP A 183 -2.62 -12.97 -7.59
CA ASP A 183 -2.13 -11.66 -8.02
C ASP A 183 -2.42 -10.61 -6.94
N ILE A 184 -3.61 -10.71 -6.35
CA ILE A 184 -4.06 -9.88 -5.24
C ILE A 184 -4.66 -10.79 -4.17
N LEU A 185 -4.17 -10.63 -2.95
CA LEU A 185 -4.76 -11.18 -1.75
C LEU A 185 -5.42 -10.05 -0.97
N THR A 186 -6.65 -10.26 -0.54
CA THR A 186 -7.40 -9.33 0.29
C THR A 186 -8.04 -10.05 1.48
N GLY A 187 -8.63 -9.31 2.37
CA GLY A 187 -9.29 -9.78 3.58
C GLY A 187 -9.45 -8.64 4.57
N TRP A 188 -10.04 -8.88 5.73
CA TRP A 188 -10.21 -7.85 6.75
C TRP A 188 -9.09 -7.90 7.77
N ASN A 189 -8.16 -6.96 7.73
CA ASN A 189 -6.94 -6.93 8.53
C ASN A 189 -5.94 -8.05 8.17
N VAL A 190 -6.06 -8.59 6.97
CA VAL A 190 -5.25 -9.71 6.48
C VAL A 190 -3.74 -9.44 6.51
N ASN A 191 -3.34 -8.18 6.33
CA ASN A 191 -1.94 -7.77 6.32
C ASN A 191 -1.26 -7.81 7.69
N LEU A 192 -2.03 -7.62 8.79
CA LEU A 192 -1.49 -7.56 10.14
C LEU A 192 -1.88 -8.77 11.00
N TYR A 193 -2.83 -9.59 10.56
CA TYR A 193 -3.26 -10.76 11.31
C TYR A 193 -3.10 -12.07 10.51
N ASP A 194 -3.92 -12.30 9.48
CA ASP A 194 -4.00 -13.60 8.81
C ASP A 194 -2.69 -14.01 8.14
N MET A 195 -2.14 -13.16 7.28
CA MET A 195 -0.90 -13.49 6.55
C MET A 195 0.32 -13.63 7.46
N PRO A 196 0.56 -12.76 8.43
CA PRO A 196 1.62 -12.99 9.41
C PRO A 196 1.44 -14.27 10.21
N TYR A 197 0.19 -14.58 10.61
CA TYR A 197 -0.10 -15.81 11.34
C TYR A 197 0.18 -17.05 10.49
N ILE A 198 -0.36 -17.10 9.27
CA ILE A 198 -0.11 -18.20 8.30
C ILE A 198 1.40 -18.38 8.08
N ALA A 199 2.12 -17.30 7.76
CA ALA A 199 3.54 -17.38 7.45
C ALA A 199 4.36 -17.92 8.64
N ARG A 200 4.11 -17.41 9.84
CA ARG A 200 4.79 -17.86 11.04
C ARG A 200 4.39 -19.29 11.44
N ARG A 201 3.12 -19.63 11.27
CA ARG A 201 2.64 -20.98 11.58
C ARG A 201 3.23 -22.01 10.62
N ILE A 202 3.26 -21.72 9.32
CA ILE A 202 3.96 -22.55 8.34
C ILE A 202 5.45 -22.68 8.69
N ASN A 203 6.10 -21.58 9.03
CA ASN A 203 7.52 -21.62 9.44
C ASN A 203 7.73 -22.52 10.66
N ARG A 204 6.83 -22.46 11.66
CA ARG A 204 6.90 -23.25 12.88
C ARG A 204 6.64 -24.74 12.66
N VAL A 205 5.66 -25.08 11.84
CA VAL A 205 5.21 -26.46 11.63
C VAL A 205 5.98 -27.17 10.52
N LEU A 206 6.24 -26.47 9.41
CA LEU A 206 6.85 -27.05 8.21
C LEU A 206 8.29 -26.54 7.95
N GLY A 207 8.66 -25.39 8.52
CA GLY A 207 9.97 -24.78 8.37
C GLY A 207 10.04 -23.67 7.30
N GLU A 208 11.12 -22.89 7.37
CA GLU A 208 11.33 -21.66 6.58
C GLU A 208 11.22 -21.87 5.06
N LYS A 209 11.68 -23.00 4.55
CA LYS A 209 11.60 -23.31 3.12
C LYS A 209 10.15 -23.31 2.62
N TRP A 210 9.24 -23.88 3.43
CA TRP A 210 7.83 -23.94 3.09
C TRP A 210 7.17 -22.55 3.25
N MET A 211 7.53 -21.79 4.27
CA MET A 211 7.05 -20.42 4.42
C MET A 211 7.46 -19.55 3.22
N LYS A 212 8.68 -19.67 2.76
CA LYS A 212 9.14 -18.95 1.56
C LYS A 212 8.41 -19.34 0.27
N SER A 213 7.83 -20.53 0.20
CA SER A 213 7.05 -20.97 -0.96
C SER A 213 5.68 -20.28 -1.11
N LEU A 214 5.26 -19.47 -0.12
CA LEU A 214 4.16 -18.51 -0.30
C LEU A 214 4.44 -17.53 -1.43
N SER A 215 5.72 -17.25 -1.70
CA SER A 215 6.15 -16.45 -2.83
C SER A 215 6.50 -17.30 -4.05
N PRO A 216 6.00 -17.00 -5.25
CA PRO A 216 6.40 -17.68 -6.49
C PRO A 216 7.89 -17.52 -6.81
N TRP A 217 8.55 -16.61 -6.10
CA TRP A 217 10.00 -16.36 -6.20
C TRP A 217 10.78 -16.95 -5.02
N ASN A 218 10.13 -17.66 -4.09
CA ASN A 218 10.70 -18.12 -2.80
C ASN A 218 11.31 -16.96 -1.97
N ARG A 219 10.63 -15.82 -1.98
CA ARG A 219 11.03 -14.58 -1.30
C ARG A 219 9.88 -14.03 -0.48
N ALA A 220 9.71 -14.54 0.71
CA ALA A 220 8.80 -14.01 1.72
C ALA A 220 9.64 -13.54 2.90
N ASN A 221 9.49 -12.27 3.29
CA ASN A 221 10.25 -11.67 4.37
C ASN A 221 9.32 -10.94 5.33
N GLU A 222 9.57 -11.11 6.61
CA GLU A 222 8.90 -10.35 7.65
C GLU A 222 9.41 -8.91 7.69
N ARG A 223 8.52 -7.96 7.95
CA ARG A 223 8.86 -6.57 8.24
C ARG A 223 8.09 -6.05 9.45
N GLU A 224 8.75 -5.20 10.21
CA GLU A 224 8.13 -4.49 11.32
C GLU A 224 7.30 -3.30 10.80
N VAL A 225 6.11 -3.13 11.34
CA VAL A 225 5.19 -2.04 11.01
C VAL A 225 4.70 -1.39 12.30
N TYR A 226 4.71 -0.08 12.36
CA TYR A 226 4.19 0.66 13.51
C TYR A 226 2.82 1.24 13.19
N VAL A 227 1.78 0.77 13.90
CA VAL A 227 0.41 1.26 13.78
C VAL A 227 0.01 1.89 15.10
N GLN A 228 -0.31 3.17 15.09
CA GLN A 228 -0.65 3.95 16.30
C GLN A 228 0.37 3.80 17.43
N GLY A 229 1.67 3.76 17.08
CA GLY A 229 2.76 3.60 18.05
C GLY A 229 2.98 2.18 18.57
N ARG A 230 2.17 1.20 18.15
CA ARG A 230 2.34 -0.21 18.49
C ARG A 230 3.08 -0.93 17.39
N LYS A 231 4.03 -1.77 17.79
CA LYS A 231 4.78 -2.65 16.89
C LYS A 231 3.87 -3.78 16.41
N ASN A 232 3.83 -4.00 15.13
CA ASN A 232 3.16 -5.10 14.45
C ASN A 232 4.12 -5.72 13.43
N TYR A 233 3.71 -6.84 12.86
CA TYR A 233 4.48 -7.54 11.83
C TYR A 233 3.62 -7.76 10.60
N ALA A 234 4.22 -7.55 9.44
CA ALA A 234 3.63 -7.87 8.15
C ALA A 234 4.62 -8.69 7.33
N TYR A 235 4.18 -9.30 6.25
CA TYR A 235 5.04 -10.08 5.36
C TYR A 235 5.03 -9.49 3.95
N ASP A 236 6.22 -9.24 3.40
CA ASP A 236 6.42 -8.91 2.00
C ASP A 236 6.59 -10.21 1.22
N ILE A 237 5.56 -10.64 0.50
CA ILE A 237 5.56 -11.85 -0.31
C ILE A 237 5.81 -11.44 -1.76
N SER A 238 7.06 -11.57 -2.22
CA SER A 238 7.42 -11.16 -3.58
C SER A 238 6.54 -11.85 -4.62
N GLY A 239 5.88 -11.08 -5.47
CA GLY A 239 4.98 -11.56 -6.53
C GLY A 239 3.51 -11.67 -6.14
N VAL A 240 3.14 -11.45 -4.88
CA VAL A 240 1.77 -11.36 -4.39
C VAL A 240 1.53 -9.96 -3.85
N ASN A 241 0.45 -9.31 -4.25
CA ASN A 241 0.08 -8.00 -3.69
C ASN A 241 -0.96 -8.23 -2.58
N ILE A 242 -0.70 -7.68 -1.40
CA ILE A 242 -1.65 -7.72 -0.29
C ILE A 242 -2.38 -6.38 -0.24
N LEU A 243 -3.62 -6.38 -0.70
CA LEU A 243 -4.51 -5.23 -0.62
C LEU A 243 -5.54 -5.48 0.48
N ASP A 244 -5.16 -5.14 1.71
CA ASP A 244 -6.03 -5.28 2.88
C ASP A 244 -7.29 -4.42 2.73
N TYR A 245 -8.46 -5.06 2.80
CA TYR A 245 -9.73 -4.38 2.56
C TYR A 245 -10.06 -3.35 3.66
N LEU A 246 -9.64 -3.58 4.89
CA LEU A 246 -9.74 -2.61 5.98
C LEU A 246 -8.93 -1.34 5.67
N ASP A 247 -7.72 -1.50 5.15
CA ASP A 247 -6.85 -0.37 4.80
C ASP A 247 -7.40 0.39 3.58
N LEU A 248 -7.94 -0.32 2.58
CA LEU A 248 -8.64 0.31 1.45
C LEU A 248 -9.86 1.08 1.94
N TYR A 249 -10.68 0.49 2.79
CA TYR A 249 -11.86 1.14 3.36
C TYR A 249 -11.48 2.42 4.09
N ARG A 250 -10.51 2.37 5.00
CA ARG A 250 -10.05 3.56 5.74
C ARG A 250 -9.48 4.65 4.84
N LYS A 251 -8.82 4.27 3.77
CA LYS A 251 -8.15 5.21 2.88
C LYS A 251 -9.10 5.91 1.91
N PHE A 252 -10.07 5.18 1.38
CA PHE A 252 -10.91 5.66 0.28
C PHE A 252 -12.35 5.99 0.69
N THR A 253 -12.69 5.88 1.98
CA THR A 253 -13.95 6.40 2.52
C THR A 253 -13.70 7.71 3.29
N TYR A 254 -14.64 8.64 3.17
CA TYR A 254 -14.49 9.99 3.74
C TYR A 254 -15.06 10.12 5.16
N SER A 255 -15.93 9.20 5.57
CA SER A 255 -16.58 9.23 6.89
C SER A 255 -15.85 8.34 7.89
N ASN A 256 -15.55 8.90 9.05
CA ASN A 256 -15.05 8.09 10.16
C ASN A 256 -16.16 7.22 10.72
N GLN A 257 -15.83 5.98 11.05
CA GLN A 257 -16.74 5.03 11.65
C GLN A 257 -16.49 4.90 13.16
N GLU A 258 -17.55 4.58 13.92
CA GLU A 258 -17.44 4.31 15.36
C GLU A 258 -16.59 3.08 15.65
N SER A 259 -16.64 2.09 14.76
CA SER A 259 -15.85 0.88 14.82
C SER A 259 -15.43 0.44 13.41
N TYR A 260 -14.20 -0.07 13.30
CA TYR A 260 -13.67 -0.66 12.06
C TYR A 260 -13.62 -2.19 12.11
N ARG A 261 -14.44 -2.82 12.95
CA ARG A 261 -14.65 -4.27 12.92
C ARG A 261 -15.50 -4.64 11.71
N LEU A 262 -15.21 -5.79 11.10
CA LEU A 262 -15.93 -6.26 9.90
C LEU A 262 -17.45 -6.30 10.13
N ASP A 263 -17.90 -6.80 11.28
CA ASP A 263 -19.33 -6.84 11.64
C ASP A 263 -19.99 -5.46 11.58
N HIS A 264 -19.31 -4.44 12.14
CA HIS A 264 -19.84 -3.07 12.14
C HIS A 264 -19.89 -2.48 10.74
N ILE A 265 -18.80 -2.63 9.99
CA ILE A 265 -18.73 -2.08 8.62
C ILE A 265 -19.69 -2.80 7.68
N ALA A 266 -19.81 -4.12 7.78
CA ALA A 266 -20.81 -4.87 7.03
C ALA A 266 -22.24 -4.43 7.35
N PHE A 267 -22.53 -4.12 8.62
CA PHE A 267 -23.83 -3.57 8.99
C PHE A 267 -24.07 -2.17 8.42
N VAL A 268 -23.10 -1.27 8.53
CA VAL A 268 -23.20 0.10 8.00
C VAL A 268 -23.35 0.10 6.48
N GLU A 269 -22.55 -0.69 5.80
CA GLU A 269 -22.52 -0.68 4.33
C GLU A 269 -23.56 -1.60 3.69
N LEU A 270 -23.76 -2.79 4.24
CA LEU A 270 -24.61 -3.81 3.62
C LEU A 270 -25.94 -4.03 4.36
N GLY A 271 -26.09 -3.51 5.58
CA GLY A 271 -27.21 -3.86 6.48
C GLY A 271 -27.13 -5.30 7.01
N GLN A 272 -25.98 -5.94 6.93
CA GLN A 272 -25.76 -7.33 7.32
C GLN A 272 -24.75 -7.41 8.47
N ARG A 273 -24.91 -8.41 9.33
CA ARG A 273 -23.99 -8.70 10.41
C ARG A 273 -23.36 -10.07 10.21
N LYS A 274 -22.24 -10.30 10.90
CA LYS A 274 -21.64 -11.64 11.02
C LYS A 274 -22.61 -12.64 11.67
N VAL A 275 -22.32 -13.94 11.54
CA VAL A 275 -23.05 -14.98 12.28
C VAL A 275 -22.93 -14.70 13.77
N ASP A 276 -24.08 -14.64 14.44
CA ASP A 276 -24.14 -14.43 15.90
C ASP A 276 -23.70 -15.69 16.63
N HIS A 277 -22.71 -15.53 17.50
CA HIS A 277 -22.18 -16.57 18.37
C HIS A 277 -22.23 -16.18 19.85
N SER A 278 -23.06 -15.19 20.21
CA SER A 278 -23.20 -14.70 21.59
C SER A 278 -23.82 -15.71 22.57
N GLU A 279 -24.35 -16.80 22.07
CA GLU A 279 -24.89 -17.91 22.87
C GLU A 279 -23.82 -18.79 23.51
N TYR A 280 -22.55 -18.71 23.04
CA TYR A 280 -21.42 -19.45 23.56
C TYR A 280 -20.66 -18.61 24.60
N GLU A 281 -20.18 -19.28 25.69
CA GLU A 281 -19.46 -18.57 26.76
C GLU A 281 -18.17 -17.89 26.28
N ASN A 282 -17.48 -18.50 25.33
CA ASN A 282 -16.26 -18.00 24.73
C ASN A 282 -16.02 -18.60 23.35
N PHE A 283 -15.02 -18.14 22.64
CA PHE A 283 -14.72 -18.59 21.29
C PHE A 283 -14.28 -20.07 21.23
N ARG A 284 -13.62 -20.56 22.27
CA ARG A 284 -13.28 -21.98 22.39
C ARG A 284 -14.52 -22.85 22.47
N ASP A 285 -15.49 -22.47 23.28
CA ASP A 285 -16.76 -23.17 23.39
C ASP A 285 -17.49 -23.19 22.04
N PHE A 286 -17.48 -22.10 21.30
CA PHE A 286 -18.06 -22.01 19.97
C PHE A 286 -17.50 -23.08 19.02
N TYR A 287 -16.19 -23.15 18.78
CA TYR A 287 -15.64 -24.11 17.83
C TYR A 287 -15.61 -25.57 18.34
N THR A 288 -15.75 -25.78 19.64
CA THR A 288 -15.81 -27.15 20.20
C THR A 288 -17.23 -27.72 20.22
N SER A 289 -18.22 -26.87 20.45
CA SER A 289 -19.62 -27.29 20.59
C SER A 289 -20.39 -27.29 19.29
N ASP A 290 -20.12 -26.32 18.39
CA ASP A 290 -20.81 -26.16 17.11
C ASP A 290 -19.86 -25.90 15.97
N TRP A 291 -19.21 -26.96 15.50
CA TRP A 291 -18.26 -26.88 14.40
C TRP A 291 -18.90 -26.42 13.08
N GLN A 292 -20.15 -26.81 12.82
CA GLN A 292 -20.89 -26.43 11.63
C GLN A 292 -21.06 -24.91 11.55
N LYS A 293 -21.64 -24.33 12.59
CA LYS A 293 -21.84 -22.88 12.67
C LYS A 293 -20.54 -22.09 12.68
N PHE A 294 -19.49 -22.65 13.28
CA PHE A 294 -18.15 -22.07 13.27
C PHE A 294 -17.56 -21.97 11.85
N MET A 295 -17.75 -23.00 11.04
CA MET A 295 -17.29 -22.95 9.64
C MET A 295 -18.16 -22.03 8.78
N GLU A 296 -19.46 -21.97 9.03
CA GLU A 296 -20.34 -20.98 8.40
C GLU A 296 -19.92 -19.54 8.74
N TYR A 297 -19.48 -19.28 9.97
CA TYR A 297 -18.91 -18.00 10.39
C TYR A 297 -17.66 -17.63 9.58
N ASN A 298 -16.69 -18.54 9.45
CA ASN A 298 -15.47 -18.31 8.69
C ASN A 298 -15.74 -18.08 7.18
N ILE A 299 -16.68 -18.84 6.59
CA ILE A 299 -17.11 -18.65 5.20
C ILE A 299 -17.81 -17.30 5.01
N GLN A 300 -18.63 -16.88 5.98
CA GLN A 300 -19.31 -15.61 5.91
C GLN A 300 -18.31 -14.42 5.92
N ASP A 301 -17.18 -14.54 6.60
CA ASP A 301 -16.21 -13.46 6.66
C ASP A 301 -15.61 -13.15 5.27
N VAL A 302 -15.25 -14.15 4.50
CA VAL A 302 -14.80 -13.92 3.10
C VAL A 302 -15.95 -13.49 2.17
N GLU A 303 -17.17 -13.96 2.45
CA GLU A 303 -18.37 -13.54 1.70
C GLU A 303 -18.68 -12.06 1.92
N LEU A 304 -18.56 -11.56 3.14
CA LEU A 304 -18.78 -10.15 3.45
C LEU A 304 -17.80 -9.25 2.73
N ILE A 305 -16.53 -9.65 2.59
CA ILE A 305 -15.53 -8.91 1.80
C ILE A 305 -15.96 -8.81 0.34
N ASP A 306 -16.40 -9.92 -0.25
CA ASP A 306 -16.87 -9.93 -1.64
C ASP A 306 -18.09 -9.01 -1.84
N ARG A 307 -19.05 -9.05 -0.92
CA ARG A 307 -20.23 -8.15 -0.97
C ARG A 307 -19.88 -6.69 -0.76
N LEU A 308 -18.90 -6.41 0.11
CA LEU A 308 -18.39 -5.05 0.26
C LEU A 308 -17.72 -4.57 -1.03
N GLU A 309 -16.93 -5.42 -1.69
CA GLU A 309 -16.32 -5.08 -2.98
C GLU A 309 -17.37 -4.89 -4.08
N ASP A 310 -18.40 -5.75 -4.15
CA ASP A 310 -19.49 -5.60 -5.13
C ASP A 310 -20.20 -4.24 -5.01
N LYS A 311 -20.32 -3.71 -3.79
CA LYS A 311 -20.91 -2.40 -3.52
C LYS A 311 -19.94 -1.24 -3.69
N MET A 312 -18.75 -1.34 -3.14
CA MET A 312 -17.83 -0.21 -2.93
C MET A 312 -16.75 -0.09 -4.00
N LYS A 313 -16.40 -1.19 -4.67
CA LYS A 313 -15.41 -1.23 -5.76
C LYS A 313 -14.03 -0.67 -5.38
N LEU A 314 -13.57 -0.94 -4.15
CA LEU A 314 -12.31 -0.40 -3.64
C LEU A 314 -11.08 -1.09 -4.22
N LEU A 315 -11.16 -2.40 -4.51
CA LEU A 315 -10.09 -3.12 -5.21
C LEU A 315 -9.99 -2.64 -6.66
N GLU A 316 -11.14 -2.54 -7.35
CA GLU A 316 -11.19 -2.03 -8.71
C GLU A 316 -10.63 -0.60 -8.81
N LEU A 317 -10.99 0.26 -7.84
CA LEU A 317 -10.43 1.61 -7.72
C LEU A 317 -8.91 1.57 -7.54
N ALA A 318 -8.39 0.75 -6.61
CA ALA A 318 -6.96 0.63 -6.34
C ALA A 318 -6.19 0.14 -7.58
N ILE A 319 -6.70 -0.86 -8.29
CA ILE A 319 -6.11 -1.39 -9.52
C ILE A 319 -6.06 -0.30 -10.60
N THR A 320 -7.19 0.39 -10.84
CA THR A 320 -7.26 1.50 -11.81
C THR A 320 -6.25 2.59 -11.49
N MET A 321 -6.20 3.05 -10.24
CA MET A 321 -5.24 4.06 -9.79
C MET A 321 -3.79 3.63 -9.98
N ALA A 322 -3.48 2.36 -9.72
CA ALA A 322 -2.13 1.83 -9.88
C ALA A 322 -1.69 1.82 -11.36
N TYR A 323 -2.56 1.42 -12.27
CA TYR A 323 -2.25 1.45 -13.70
C TYR A 323 -2.15 2.86 -14.27
N ASP A 324 -3.02 3.77 -13.85
CA ASP A 324 -2.94 5.19 -14.25
C ASP A 324 -1.61 5.81 -13.81
N ALA A 325 -1.19 5.53 -12.57
CA ALA A 325 0.08 6.01 -12.04
C ALA A 325 1.31 5.20 -12.52
N LYS A 326 1.10 4.01 -13.11
CA LYS A 326 2.14 3.03 -13.50
C LYS A 326 3.01 2.60 -12.32
N VAL A 327 2.34 2.13 -11.27
CA VAL A 327 2.93 1.60 -10.04
C VAL A 327 2.39 0.20 -9.74
N ASN A 328 2.98 -0.51 -8.77
CA ASN A 328 2.37 -1.74 -8.25
C ASN A 328 1.10 -1.44 -7.43
N PHE A 329 0.22 -2.42 -7.29
CA PHE A 329 -1.07 -2.21 -6.61
C PHE A 329 -0.92 -1.74 -5.16
N GLU A 330 0.06 -2.25 -4.41
CA GLU A 330 0.32 -1.80 -3.02
C GLU A 330 0.82 -0.35 -2.92
N ASP A 331 1.37 0.20 -4.01
CA ASP A 331 1.88 1.58 -4.00
C ASP A 331 0.76 2.63 -3.89
N VAL A 332 -0.50 2.25 -4.12
CA VAL A 332 -1.67 3.14 -3.98
C VAL A 332 -1.87 3.61 -2.54
N TYR A 333 -1.34 2.86 -1.57
CA TYR A 333 -1.32 3.29 -0.17
C TYR A 333 -0.39 4.49 0.08
N SER A 334 0.53 4.79 -0.83
CA SER A 334 1.45 5.93 -0.73
C SER A 334 1.12 7.00 -1.76
N GLN A 335 0.37 8.03 -1.37
CA GLN A 335 0.06 9.18 -2.24
C GLN A 335 1.34 9.80 -2.82
N VAL A 336 2.37 9.96 -1.99
CA VAL A 336 3.66 10.54 -2.43
C VAL A 336 4.28 9.69 -3.54
N ARG A 337 4.22 8.36 -3.45
CA ARG A 337 4.77 7.47 -4.48
C ARG A 337 3.99 7.57 -5.78
N MET A 338 2.67 7.59 -5.70
CA MET A 338 1.82 7.75 -6.88
C MET A 338 2.12 9.06 -7.61
N TRP A 339 2.07 10.18 -6.89
CA TRP A 339 2.36 11.50 -7.48
C TRP A 339 3.79 11.59 -8.04
N ASP A 340 4.78 11.08 -7.32
CA ASP A 340 6.18 11.04 -7.74
C ASP A 340 6.33 10.30 -9.09
N THR A 341 5.65 9.14 -9.23
CA THR A 341 5.69 8.35 -10.45
C THR A 341 4.86 8.96 -11.59
N MET A 342 3.69 9.51 -11.30
CA MET A 342 2.88 10.25 -12.29
C MET A 342 3.66 11.45 -12.86
N ILE A 343 4.30 12.23 -11.99
CA ILE A 343 5.13 13.37 -12.41
C ILE A 343 6.33 12.87 -13.23
N TYR A 344 6.99 11.80 -12.81
CA TYR A 344 8.07 11.18 -13.59
C TYR A 344 7.59 10.78 -14.99
N ASN A 345 6.45 10.11 -15.11
CA ASN A 345 5.87 9.69 -16.39
C ASN A 345 5.55 10.90 -17.30
N TYR A 346 4.95 11.94 -16.70
CA TYR A 346 4.63 13.19 -17.39
C TYR A 346 5.87 13.92 -17.92
N LEU A 347 6.90 14.07 -17.10
CA LEU A 347 8.16 14.71 -17.47
C LEU A 347 8.88 13.90 -18.56
N THR A 348 8.94 12.57 -18.39
CA THR A 348 9.57 11.67 -19.37
C THR A 348 8.92 11.77 -20.75
N TYR A 349 7.58 11.87 -20.80
CA TYR A 349 6.86 12.11 -22.07
C TYR A 349 7.32 13.37 -22.79
N ARG A 350 7.71 14.41 -22.04
CA ARG A 350 8.22 15.69 -22.56
C ARG A 350 9.73 15.74 -22.76
N ASN A 351 10.44 14.63 -22.53
CA ASN A 351 11.91 14.55 -22.50
C ASN A 351 12.55 15.48 -21.45
N ILE A 352 11.84 15.71 -20.36
CA ILE A 352 12.34 16.41 -19.18
C ILE A 352 12.75 15.36 -18.16
N VAL A 353 13.95 15.51 -17.61
CA VAL A 353 14.49 14.58 -16.63
C VAL A 353 14.19 15.03 -15.21
N VAL A 354 13.93 14.04 -14.35
CA VAL A 354 13.69 14.29 -12.91
C VAL A 354 14.99 14.77 -12.25
N PRO A 355 14.94 15.81 -11.41
CA PRO A 355 16.11 16.30 -10.68
C PRO A 355 16.61 15.27 -9.68
N PRO A 356 17.90 15.35 -9.27
CA PRO A 356 18.42 14.50 -8.22
C PRO A 356 17.68 14.75 -6.89
N ARG A 357 17.55 13.71 -6.09
CA ARG A 357 17.03 13.84 -4.73
C ARG A 357 18.06 14.56 -3.87
N LYS A 358 17.78 15.80 -3.54
CA LYS A 358 18.54 16.50 -2.51
C LYS A 358 17.96 16.10 -1.17
N GLY A 359 18.76 15.44 -0.33
CA GLY A 359 18.42 15.22 1.06
C GLY A 359 18.24 16.59 1.73
N ALA A 360 17.01 16.99 1.98
CA ALA A 360 16.76 18.18 2.78
C ALA A 360 17.22 17.86 4.20
N LYS A 361 18.43 18.26 4.56
CA LYS A 361 18.76 18.40 5.98
C LYS A 361 17.85 19.52 6.48
N LYS A 362 16.84 19.15 7.22
CA LYS A 362 16.07 20.12 8.01
C LYS A 362 16.96 20.55 9.17
N ASP A 363 17.80 21.53 8.93
CA ASP A 363 18.65 22.11 9.99
C ASP A 363 17.83 23.03 10.92
N GLU A 364 16.62 23.43 10.52
CA GLU A 364 15.69 24.24 11.31
C GLU A 364 14.38 23.48 11.55
N LYS A 365 14.00 23.36 12.81
CA LYS A 365 12.65 22.96 13.21
C LYS A 365 11.75 24.18 13.14
N TYR A 366 10.79 24.18 12.24
CA TYR A 366 9.73 25.19 12.26
C TYR A 366 8.77 24.90 13.43
N ALA A 367 8.38 25.95 14.15
CA ALA A 367 7.31 25.83 15.15
C ALA A 367 6.02 25.44 14.41
N GLY A 368 5.31 24.46 14.91
CA GLY A 368 3.98 24.09 14.42
C GLY A 368 2.94 25.18 14.70
N ALA A 369 1.70 24.95 14.22
CA ALA A 369 0.58 25.81 14.56
C ALA A 369 0.38 25.91 16.09
N TYR A 370 -0.07 27.06 16.57
CA TYR A 370 -0.40 27.23 17.97
C TYR A 370 -1.55 26.32 18.36
N VAL A 371 -1.32 25.46 19.33
CA VAL A 371 -2.34 24.60 19.96
C VAL A 371 -2.48 25.04 21.41
N LYS A 372 -3.66 25.54 21.76
CA LYS A 372 -3.95 25.89 23.15
C LYS A 372 -4.17 24.60 23.94
N GLU A 373 -3.47 24.45 25.05
CA GLU A 373 -3.66 23.35 25.97
C GLU A 373 -5.12 23.31 26.49
N PRO A 374 -5.80 22.16 26.37
CA PRO A 374 -7.15 22.03 26.86
C PRO A 374 -7.18 22.09 28.38
N LYS A 375 -8.18 22.73 28.91
CA LYS A 375 -8.48 22.67 30.36
C LYS A 375 -9.47 21.53 30.58
N PRO A 376 -9.07 20.37 31.12
CA PRO A 376 -9.99 19.26 31.38
C PRO A 376 -11.13 19.68 32.32
N GLY A 377 -12.35 19.33 32.00
CA GLY A 377 -13.53 19.65 32.78
C GLY A 377 -14.82 19.34 32.07
N CYS A 378 -15.94 19.44 32.79
CA CYS A 378 -17.26 19.43 32.18
C CYS A 378 -17.66 20.89 31.90
N TYR A 379 -18.12 21.14 30.68
CA TYR A 379 -18.51 22.45 30.23
C TYR A 379 -19.95 22.41 29.68
N ASP A 380 -20.76 23.38 30.10
CA ASP A 380 -22.07 23.60 29.51
C ASP A 380 -21.92 24.51 28.29
N TRP A 381 -22.78 24.33 27.30
CA TRP A 381 -22.84 25.17 26.10
C TRP A 381 -21.53 25.20 25.30
N VAL A 382 -21.00 24.01 24.95
CA VAL A 382 -19.82 23.89 24.09
C VAL A 382 -20.21 24.20 22.65
N VAL A 383 -19.52 25.15 22.02
CA VAL A 383 -19.66 25.49 20.62
C VAL A 383 -18.34 25.19 19.91
N SER A 384 -18.41 24.40 18.86
CA SER A 384 -17.26 24.08 17.99
C SER A 384 -17.36 24.88 16.70
N PHE A 385 -16.26 25.56 16.34
CA PHE A 385 -16.14 26.26 15.06
C PHE A 385 -14.99 25.64 14.26
N ASP A 386 -15.21 25.45 12.97
CA ASP A 386 -14.18 25.07 12.01
C ASP A 386 -14.16 26.10 10.86
N LEU A 387 -12.94 26.46 10.43
CA LEU A 387 -12.76 27.34 9.28
C LEU A 387 -12.63 26.49 8.02
N ASN A 388 -13.72 26.42 7.27
CA ASN A 388 -13.74 25.65 6.04
C ASN A 388 -12.62 26.08 5.09
N SER A 389 -11.81 25.11 4.65
CA SER A 389 -10.74 25.34 3.68
C SER A 389 -9.76 26.46 4.10
N LEU A 390 -9.39 26.56 5.37
CA LEU A 390 -8.55 27.64 5.91
C LEU A 390 -7.29 27.87 5.07
N TYR A 391 -6.53 26.81 4.77
CA TYR A 391 -5.27 26.93 4.02
C TYR A 391 -5.50 27.40 2.57
N PRO A 392 -6.41 26.82 1.79
CA PRO A 392 -6.73 27.34 0.46
C PRO A 392 -7.13 28.82 0.46
N HIS A 393 -7.95 29.25 1.42
CA HIS A 393 -8.36 30.66 1.51
C HIS A 393 -7.21 31.59 1.86
N LEU A 394 -6.30 31.18 2.74
CA LEU A 394 -5.09 31.95 3.05
C LEU A 394 -4.14 32.02 1.84
N ILE A 395 -3.97 30.94 1.11
CA ILE A 395 -3.19 30.90 -0.12
C ILE A 395 -3.75 31.91 -1.14
N MET A 396 -5.07 31.93 -1.33
CA MET A 396 -5.73 32.89 -2.24
C MET A 396 -5.62 34.33 -1.73
N GLN A 397 -5.89 34.56 -0.44
CA GLN A 397 -5.90 35.89 0.17
C GLN A 397 -4.53 36.57 0.12
N TYR A 398 -3.47 35.81 0.35
CA TYR A 398 -2.10 36.32 0.42
C TYR A 398 -1.27 36.00 -0.84
N ASN A 399 -1.92 35.48 -1.89
CA ASN A 399 -1.27 35.13 -3.15
C ASN A 399 0.01 34.27 -2.96
N ILE A 400 -0.08 33.23 -2.11
CA ILE A 400 1.06 32.38 -1.79
C ILE A 400 1.26 31.37 -2.91
N SER A 401 2.36 31.50 -3.67
CA SER A 401 2.72 30.57 -4.73
C SER A 401 4.24 30.51 -4.89
N PRO A 402 4.80 29.49 -5.57
CA PRO A 402 6.22 29.44 -5.90
C PRO A 402 6.71 30.67 -6.68
N GLU A 403 5.86 31.22 -7.53
CA GLU A 403 6.17 32.40 -8.37
C GLU A 403 6.22 33.69 -7.55
N THR A 404 5.57 33.73 -6.38
CA THR A 404 5.58 34.87 -5.48
C THR A 404 6.61 34.74 -4.37
N LEU A 405 7.44 33.68 -4.40
CA LEU A 405 8.53 33.50 -3.45
C LEU A 405 9.71 34.40 -3.82
N TRP A 406 10.08 35.28 -2.89
CA TRP A 406 11.29 36.09 -3.02
C TRP A 406 12.52 35.30 -2.59
N GLU A 407 13.60 35.41 -3.37
CA GLU A 407 14.86 34.70 -3.10
C GLU A 407 15.55 35.18 -1.81
N THR A 408 15.25 36.41 -1.37
CA THR A 408 15.82 36.96 -0.14
C THR A 408 14.72 37.31 0.86
N ARG A 409 14.87 36.81 2.09
CA ARG A 409 14.04 37.30 3.23
C ARG A 409 14.17 38.82 3.30
N HIS A 410 13.06 39.52 3.28
CA HIS A 410 13.07 40.96 3.55
C HIS A 410 13.60 41.18 4.97
N PRO A 411 14.70 41.93 5.17
CA PRO A 411 15.38 42.00 6.48
C PRO A 411 14.52 42.52 7.62
N SER A 412 13.45 43.23 7.28
CA SER A 412 12.51 43.81 8.26
C SER A 412 11.22 43.03 8.43
N ALA A 413 11.00 41.91 7.69
CA ALA A 413 9.80 41.11 7.81
C ALA A 413 9.94 40.08 8.93
N SER A 414 9.31 40.36 10.08
CA SER A 414 9.10 39.36 11.12
C SER A 414 7.61 39.09 11.30
N VAL A 415 7.26 37.88 11.75
CA VAL A 415 5.87 37.51 12.04
C VAL A 415 5.21 38.53 12.98
N GLU A 416 5.93 39.01 13.98
CA GLU A 416 5.46 40.00 14.95
C GLU A 416 5.12 41.34 14.30
N ARG A 417 5.98 41.84 13.42
CA ARG A 417 5.74 43.09 12.70
C ARG A 417 4.59 42.97 11.67
N ILE A 418 4.41 41.79 11.09
CA ILE A 418 3.30 41.50 10.20
C ILE A 418 1.97 41.47 10.97
N LEU A 419 1.94 40.79 12.12
CA LEU A 419 0.75 40.73 12.98
C LEU A 419 0.38 42.11 13.57
N ASN A 420 1.38 42.95 13.85
CA ASN A 420 1.18 44.30 14.36
C ASN A 420 0.84 45.32 13.23
N GLN A 421 0.68 44.85 11.96
CA GLN A 421 0.44 45.72 10.82
C GLN A 421 1.49 46.81 10.59
N GLU A 422 2.73 46.56 11.02
CA GLU A 422 3.86 47.49 10.87
C GLU A 422 4.48 47.43 9.46
N ILE A 423 4.07 46.51 8.62
CA ILE A 423 4.56 46.32 7.26
C ILE A 423 3.42 46.62 6.29
N ASP A 424 3.65 47.58 5.41
CA ASP A 424 2.71 47.92 4.34
C ASP A 424 2.86 46.95 3.19
N PHE A 425 1.81 46.17 2.93
CA PHE A 425 1.72 45.22 1.83
C PHE A 425 1.07 45.79 0.55
N SER A 426 0.80 47.09 0.49
CA SER A 426 0.21 47.75 -0.66
C SER A 426 1.17 47.89 -1.85
N GLY A 427 2.44 47.56 -1.68
CA GLY A 427 3.44 47.50 -2.74
C GLY A 427 3.55 46.10 -3.38
N GLU A 428 4.41 45.96 -4.38
CA GLU A 428 4.63 44.72 -5.17
C GLU A 428 5.30 43.56 -4.42
N PHE A 429 5.03 43.44 -3.14
CA PHE A 429 5.67 42.41 -2.27
C PHE A 429 4.70 41.26 -1.99
N ALA A 430 5.05 40.07 -2.46
CA ALA A 430 4.43 38.84 -1.98
C ALA A 430 5.23 38.32 -0.78
N VAL A 431 4.59 38.24 0.38
CA VAL A 431 5.15 37.57 1.55
C VAL A 431 4.70 36.12 1.51
N CYS A 432 5.59 35.22 1.17
CA CYS A 432 5.34 33.79 1.39
C CYS A 432 5.44 33.51 2.88
N LEU A 433 4.29 33.60 3.56
CA LEU A 433 4.17 33.11 4.93
C LEU A 433 4.13 31.58 4.83
N SER A 434 5.06 30.91 5.50
CA SER A 434 4.94 29.47 5.69
C SER A 434 3.63 29.17 6.39
N LEU A 435 2.76 28.35 5.79
CA LEU A 435 1.49 27.94 6.38
C LEU A 435 1.64 27.26 7.75
N ILE A 436 2.87 26.85 8.08
CA ILE A 436 3.24 26.28 9.38
C ILE A 436 3.36 27.35 10.47
N HIS A 437 3.43 28.64 10.11
CA HIS A 437 3.61 29.75 11.02
C HIS A 437 2.34 30.59 11.25
N ILE A 438 1.26 30.24 10.62
CA ILE A 438 -0.07 30.79 10.85
C ILE A 438 -0.87 29.79 11.68
#